data_3272522ad4b31d5ed679bc3878f8be5f
#
_entry.id   3272522ad4b31d5ed679bc3878f8be5f
#
_cell.length_a   1.000
_cell.length_b   1.000
_cell.length_c   1.000
_cell.angle_alpha   90.00
_cell.angle_beta   90.00
_cell.angle_gamma   90.00
#
_symmetry.space_group_name_H-M   'P 1'
#
loop_
_entity.id
_entity.type
_entity.pdbx_description
1 polymer ?
#
loop_
_entity_poly.entity_id
_entity_poly.type
_entity_poly.pdbx_seq_one_letter_code
_entity_poly.pdbx_strand_id
1 'polypeptide(L)'
;MKVYEIVEATRGILVSGNKDDEINFFSQDSRQMTNGGMYIPLKGERFDGHNFIESAFQTGAQAIISEKNVNYEDKIVIKVKDTHQALKDMASYLRNHRPVKVVGVTGSVGKTSTRDMVYSVVKQKYKTLKTEGNYNNEIGLPLTILRYHDEEVLVLEMGMNHLQEMSRLSMIARPDIACITNVGTAHIGELGSRENILKAKLEIINGMKEGSTLIINQDNDMLQTVELPHLNVVRVG
;
A
#
# COMPACT_ATOMS: atom_id res chain seq x y z
N MET A 1 -7.36 -4.53 12.80
CA MET A 1 -6.77 -5.90 12.81
C MET A 1 -6.60 -6.36 14.24
N LYS A 2 -6.83 -7.63 14.49
CA LYS A 2 -6.49 -8.21 15.81
C LYS A 2 -4.99 -8.49 15.92
N VAL A 3 -4.46 -8.45 17.13
CA VAL A 3 -3.03 -8.66 17.41
C VAL A 3 -2.55 -10.02 16.87
N TYR A 4 -3.35 -11.09 17.00
CA TYR A 4 -2.98 -12.40 16.46
C TYR A 4 -2.86 -12.38 14.93
N GLU A 5 -3.68 -11.59 14.21
CA GLU A 5 -3.58 -11.45 12.75
C GLU A 5 -2.25 -10.75 12.36
N ILE A 6 -1.83 -9.76 13.18
CA ILE A 6 -0.57 -9.06 12.97
C ILE A 6 0.62 -10.01 13.20
N VAL A 7 0.57 -10.81 14.26
CA VAL A 7 1.60 -11.83 14.55
C VAL A 7 1.69 -12.85 13.41
N GLU A 8 0.55 -13.34 12.92
CA GLU A 8 0.48 -14.28 11.80
C GLU A 8 1.03 -13.65 10.52
N ALA A 9 0.56 -12.45 10.16
CA ALA A 9 0.98 -11.74 8.96
C ALA A 9 2.49 -11.51 8.92
N THR A 10 3.06 -11.05 10.03
CA THR A 10 4.48 -10.64 10.12
C THR A 10 5.42 -11.80 10.50
N ARG A 11 4.86 -12.95 10.88
CA ARG A 11 5.60 -14.07 11.52
C ARG A 11 6.40 -13.57 12.73
N GLY A 12 5.85 -12.58 13.42
CA GLY A 12 6.42 -11.96 14.60
C GLY A 12 6.19 -12.77 15.85
N ILE A 13 6.78 -12.30 16.96
CA ILE A 13 6.60 -12.89 18.28
C ILE A 13 5.91 -11.86 19.17
N LEU A 14 4.76 -12.21 19.74
CA LEU A 14 4.09 -11.38 20.76
C LEU A 14 4.93 -11.43 22.04
N VAL A 15 5.53 -10.30 22.40
CA VAL A 15 6.38 -10.18 23.60
C VAL A 15 5.53 -9.82 24.82
N SER A 16 4.57 -8.89 24.65
CA SER A 16 3.64 -8.46 25.69
C SER A 16 2.29 -8.06 25.08
N GLY A 17 1.25 -7.99 25.91
CA GLY A 17 -0.10 -7.63 25.51
C GLY A 17 -0.99 -8.84 25.21
N ASN A 18 -2.26 -8.57 24.86
CA ASN A 18 -3.26 -9.59 24.59
C ASN A 18 -3.43 -9.80 23.09
N LYS A 19 -3.37 -11.07 22.65
CA LYS A 19 -3.50 -11.46 21.23
C LYS A 19 -4.90 -11.13 20.63
N ASP A 20 -5.91 -11.00 21.47
CA ASP A 20 -7.29 -10.76 21.04
C ASP A 20 -7.66 -9.27 20.98
N ASP A 21 -6.74 -8.38 21.41
CA ASP A 21 -6.91 -6.93 21.29
C ASP A 21 -6.95 -6.50 19.82
N GLU A 22 -7.64 -5.38 19.59
CA GLU A 22 -7.83 -4.84 18.23
C GLU A 22 -7.04 -3.55 18.02
N ILE A 23 -6.30 -3.49 16.93
CA ILE A 23 -5.58 -2.30 16.46
C ILE A 23 -6.35 -1.69 15.28
N ASN A 24 -6.78 -0.45 15.46
CA ASN A 24 -7.60 0.27 14.48
C ASN A 24 -6.87 1.39 13.75
N PHE A 25 -5.67 1.72 14.20
CA PHE A 25 -4.86 2.79 13.60
C PHE A 25 -3.40 2.38 13.51
N PHE A 26 -2.76 2.68 12.38
CA PHE A 26 -1.36 2.36 12.11
C PHE A 26 -0.64 3.61 11.62
N SER A 27 0.51 3.93 12.22
CA SER A 27 1.31 5.06 11.80
C SER A 27 2.82 4.81 11.97
N GLN A 28 3.59 5.37 11.07
CA GLN A 28 5.04 5.50 11.20
C GLN A 28 5.47 6.83 11.84
N ASP A 29 4.53 7.76 12.05
CA ASP A 29 4.80 9.06 12.66
C ASP A 29 4.38 9.03 14.13
N SER A 30 5.36 9.04 15.04
CA SER A 30 5.13 9.01 16.48
C SER A 30 4.32 10.20 17.01
N ARG A 31 4.26 11.31 16.25
CA ARG A 31 3.51 12.54 16.62
C ARG A 31 2.03 12.47 16.28
N GLN A 32 1.62 11.51 15.45
CA GLN A 32 0.26 11.37 14.92
C GLN A 32 -0.44 10.12 15.46
N MET A 33 -0.01 9.63 16.64
CA MET A 33 -0.65 8.46 17.23
C MET A 33 -2.02 8.81 17.81
N THR A 34 -2.90 7.82 17.79
CA THR A 34 -4.22 7.87 18.43
C THR A 34 -4.34 6.73 19.43
N ASN A 35 -5.23 6.87 20.42
CA ASN A 35 -5.50 5.83 21.41
C ASN A 35 -5.88 4.50 20.72
N GLY A 36 -5.22 3.42 21.09
CA GLY A 36 -5.39 2.09 20.48
C GLY A 36 -4.60 1.89 19.19
N GLY A 37 -3.80 2.86 18.77
CA GLY A 37 -2.97 2.76 17.55
C GLY A 37 -1.69 1.96 17.75
N MET A 38 -1.17 1.46 16.65
CA MET A 38 0.14 0.79 16.55
C MET A 38 1.15 1.72 15.87
N TYR A 39 2.25 1.97 16.55
CA TYR A 39 3.40 2.65 15.97
C TYR A 39 4.32 1.66 15.25
N ILE A 40 4.72 2.02 14.03
CA ILE A 40 5.60 1.22 13.16
C ILE A 40 6.91 1.98 12.99
N PRO A 41 7.94 1.70 13.80
CA PRO A 41 9.24 2.37 13.72
C PRO A 41 10.00 1.93 12.49
N LEU A 42 10.00 2.76 11.45
CA LEU A 42 10.77 2.49 10.24
C LEU A 42 12.18 3.05 10.35
N LYS A 43 13.13 2.33 9.78
CA LYS A 43 14.52 2.75 9.66
C LYS A 43 14.73 3.47 8.32
N GLY A 44 15.19 4.71 8.36
CA GLY A 44 15.65 5.46 7.19
C GLY A 44 17.17 5.54 7.15
N GLU A 45 17.71 6.15 6.09
CA GLU A 45 19.17 6.32 5.93
C GLU A 45 19.82 7.16 7.04
N ARG A 46 19.09 8.16 7.56
CA ARG A 46 19.59 9.17 8.50
C ARG A 46 18.94 9.11 9.88
N PHE A 47 17.95 8.25 10.09
CA PHE A 47 17.25 8.15 11.36
C PHE A 47 16.76 6.71 11.60
N ASP A 48 16.58 6.36 12.89
CA ASP A 48 15.97 5.11 13.31
C ASP A 48 14.66 5.41 14.07
N GLY A 49 13.54 5.00 13.51
CA GLY A 49 12.21 5.18 14.09
C GLY A 49 12.07 4.57 15.49
N HIS A 50 12.88 3.57 15.84
CA HIS A 50 12.88 2.98 17.16
C HIS A 50 13.28 3.95 18.29
N ASN A 51 13.96 5.04 17.96
CA ASN A 51 14.30 6.08 18.93
C ASN A 51 13.09 6.91 19.38
N PHE A 52 11.95 6.78 18.71
CA PHE A 52 10.73 7.53 18.98
C PHE A 52 9.61 6.67 19.62
N ILE A 53 9.91 5.46 20.05
CA ILE A 53 8.92 4.55 20.67
C ILE A 53 8.29 5.18 21.91
N GLU A 54 9.09 5.77 22.80
CA GLU A 54 8.60 6.45 24.00
C GLU A 54 7.68 7.63 23.65
N SER A 55 8.08 8.42 22.65
CA SER A 55 7.26 9.53 22.14
C SER A 55 5.93 9.03 21.56
N ALA A 56 5.94 7.92 20.84
CA ALA A 56 4.73 7.33 20.30
C ALA A 56 3.76 6.87 21.40
N PHE A 57 4.27 6.29 22.50
CA PHE A 57 3.45 5.94 23.65
C PHE A 57 2.86 7.16 24.35
N GLN A 58 3.64 8.22 24.51
CA GLN A 58 3.19 9.49 25.09
C GLN A 58 2.08 10.16 24.29
N THR A 59 2.08 9.96 22.95
CA THR A 59 1.07 10.52 22.04
C THR A 59 -0.14 9.60 21.83
N GLY A 60 -0.16 8.40 22.43
CA GLY A 60 -1.35 7.54 22.44
C GLY A 60 -1.19 6.17 21.80
N ALA A 61 0.01 5.79 21.34
CA ALA A 61 0.22 4.43 20.87
C ALA A 61 -0.07 3.42 21.99
N GLN A 62 -0.78 2.35 21.67
CA GLN A 62 -1.02 1.21 22.54
C GLN A 62 -0.15 0.01 22.15
N ALA A 63 0.28 -0.04 20.90
CA ALA A 63 1.04 -1.13 20.33
C ALA A 63 2.24 -0.63 19.53
N ILE A 64 3.25 -1.51 19.44
CA ILE A 64 4.40 -1.33 18.55
C ILE A 64 4.77 -2.66 17.89
N ILE A 65 5.36 -2.58 16.70
CA ILE A 65 6.25 -3.62 16.20
C ILE A 65 7.71 -3.15 16.39
N SER A 66 8.65 -4.05 16.62
CA SER A 66 10.05 -3.66 16.86
C SER A 66 11.02 -4.73 16.37
N GLU A 67 12.14 -4.29 15.79
CA GLU A 67 13.28 -5.16 15.49
C GLU A 67 14.15 -5.37 16.72
N LYS A 68 14.06 -4.49 17.72
CA LYS A 68 14.83 -4.54 18.95
C LYS A 68 14.10 -5.38 20.02
N ASN A 69 14.87 -5.96 20.93
CA ASN A 69 14.32 -6.58 22.11
C ASN A 69 13.92 -5.47 23.09
N VAL A 70 12.63 -5.17 23.14
CA VAL A 70 12.05 -4.22 24.07
C VAL A 70 10.89 -4.91 24.78
N ASN A 71 10.64 -4.53 26.03
CA ASN A 71 9.53 -5.02 26.82
C ASN A 71 8.85 -3.85 27.53
N TYR A 72 7.55 -3.75 27.34
CA TYR A 72 6.67 -2.77 27.97
C TYR A 72 5.43 -3.53 28.48
N GLU A 73 5.36 -3.74 29.79
CA GLU A 73 4.34 -4.63 30.41
C GLU A 73 2.90 -4.18 30.11
N ASP A 74 2.66 -2.87 30.05
CA ASP A 74 1.33 -2.28 29.80
C ASP A 74 1.04 -2.00 28.32
N LYS A 75 1.88 -2.50 27.40
CA LYS A 75 1.77 -2.25 25.96
C LYS A 75 1.79 -3.54 25.17
N ILE A 76 1.24 -3.47 23.96
CA ILE A 76 1.33 -4.56 23.01
C ILE A 76 2.65 -4.41 22.25
N VAL A 77 3.52 -5.40 22.37
CA VAL A 77 4.82 -5.43 21.70
C VAL A 77 4.93 -6.68 20.85
N ILE A 78 5.14 -6.48 19.56
CA ILE A 78 5.36 -7.57 18.61
C ILE A 78 6.78 -7.42 18.06
N LYS A 79 7.63 -8.40 18.33
CA LYS A 79 8.98 -8.46 17.77
C LYS A 79 8.93 -9.02 16.35
N VAL A 80 9.57 -8.31 15.42
CA VAL A 80 9.70 -8.70 14.02
C VAL A 80 11.17 -8.67 13.57
N LYS A 81 11.46 -9.25 12.42
CA LYS A 81 12.83 -9.22 11.86
C LYS A 81 13.14 -7.91 11.15
N ASP A 82 12.14 -7.33 10.51
CA ASP A 82 12.23 -6.13 9.66
C ASP A 82 10.88 -5.41 9.70
N THR A 83 10.87 -4.15 10.14
CA THR A 83 9.64 -3.37 10.30
C THR A 83 9.09 -2.88 8.96
N HIS A 84 9.93 -2.67 7.94
CA HIS A 84 9.47 -2.35 6.58
C HIS A 84 8.74 -3.55 5.95
N GLN A 85 9.33 -4.75 6.10
CA GLN A 85 8.69 -5.96 5.60
C GLN A 85 7.40 -6.27 6.37
N ALA A 86 7.40 -6.12 7.69
CA ALA A 86 6.22 -6.33 8.52
C ALA A 86 5.05 -5.41 8.12
N LEU A 87 5.33 -4.14 7.78
CA LEU A 87 4.32 -3.21 7.26
C LEU A 87 3.68 -3.73 5.96
N LYS A 88 4.49 -4.22 5.03
CA LYS A 88 4.02 -4.79 3.75
C LYS A 88 3.22 -6.09 3.97
N ASP A 89 3.69 -6.93 4.87
CA ASP A 89 3.06 -8.22 5.19
C ASP A 89 1.68 -8.02 5.84
N MET A 90 1.54 -7.07 6.77
CA MET A 90 0.25 -6.71 7.37
C MET A 90 -0.76 -6.23 6.31
N ALA A 91 -0.34 -5.34 5.41
CA ALA A 91 -1.20 -4.84 4.33
C ALA A 91 -1.60 -5.95 3.35
N SER A 92 -0.66 -6.83 2.98
CA SER A 92 -0.92 -8.00 2.13
C SER A 92 -1.87 -8.99 2.82
N TYR A 93 -1.70 -9.23 4.11
CA TYR A 93 -2.57 -10.09 4.89
C TYR A 93 -4.01 -9.56 4.88
N LEU A 94 -4.19 -8.28 5.21
CA LEU A 94 -5.49 -7.63 5.20
C LEU A 94 -6.15 -7.75 3.82
N ARG A 95 -5.41 -7.41 2.75
CA ARG A 95 -5.92 -7.49 1.37
C ARG A 95 -6.34 -8.91 0.97
N ASN A 96 -5.67 -9.94 1.47
CA ASN A 96 -5.97 -11.33 1.17
C ASN A 96 -7.16 -11.89 1.98
N HIS A 97 -7.42 -11.36 3.17
CA HIS A 97 -8.42 -11.89 4.10
C HIS A 97 -9.69 -11.03 4.20
N ARG A 98 -9.77 -9.93 3.46
CA ARG A 98 -10.96 -9.05 3.43
C ARG A 98 -11.59 -9.02 2.03
N PRO A 99 -12.92 -9.03 1.93
CA PRO A 99 -13.65 -9.05 0.66
C PRO A 99 -13.75 -7.64 0.05
N VAL A 100 -12.61 -7.00 -0.20
CA VAL A 100 -12.54 -5.64 -0.73
C VAL A 100 -12.08 -5.66 -2.19
N LYS A 101 -12.68 -4.84 -3.05
CA LYS A 101 -12.24 -4.63 -4.43
C LYS A 101 -11.16 -3.55 -4.49
N VAL A 102 -10.17 -3.73 -5.34
CA VAL A 102 -9.07 -2.78 -5.50
C VAL A 102 -8.98 -2.25 -6.91
N VAL A 103 -9.01 -0.92 -7.04
CA VAL A 103 -8.71 -0.19 -8.27
C VAL A 103 -7.32 0.43 -8.11
N GLY A 104 -6.34 -0.04 -8.87
CA GLY A 104 -4.99 0.52 -8.91
C GLY A 104 -4.86 1.56 -10.02
N VAL A 105 -4.30 2.73 -9.74
CA VAL A 105 -4.10 3.80 -10.73
C VAL A 105 -2.64 4.18 -10.80
N THR A 106 -2.04 4.07 -11.98
CA THR A 106 -0.67 4.53 -12.27
C THR A 106 -0.60 5.33 -13.57
N GLY A 107 0.56 5.89 -13.86
CA GLY A 107 0.85 6.67 -15.07
C GLY A 107 1.98 7.66 -14.86
N SER A 108 2.48 8.26 -15.92
CA SER A 108 3.49 9.32 -15.83
C SER A 108 2.90 10.60 -15.26
N VAL A 109 1.73 10.99 -15.74
CA VAL A 109 0.92 12.13 -15.24
C VAL A 109 -0.54 11.71 -15.07
N GLY A 110 -1.34 12.48 -14.32
CA GLY A 110 -2.78 12.28 -14.17
C GLY A 110 -3.20 11.22 -13.14
N LYS A 111 -2.28 10.54 -12.46
CA LYS A 111 -2.59 9.52 -11.43
C LYS A 111 -3.56 10.03 -10.37
N THR A 112 -3.22 11.14 -9.73
CA THR A 112 -4.00 11.74 -8.64
C THR A 112 -5.38 12.19 -9.11
N SER A 113 -5.45 12.86 -10.27
CA SER A 113 -6.72 13.30 -10.85
C SER A 113 -7.61 12.11 -11.19
N THR A 114 -7.08 11.08 -11.84
CA THR A 114 -7.82 9.87 -12.17
C THR A 114 -8.29 9.13 -10.92
N ARG A 115 -7.41 8.95 -9.92
CA ARG A 115 -7.78 8.39 -8.60
C ARG A 115 -8.97 9.15 -8.00
N ASP A 116 -8.90 10.47 -7.99
CA ASP A 116 -9.95 11.30 -7.37
C ASP A 116 -11.27 11.27 -8.16
N MET A 117 -11.21 11.21 -9.48
CA MET A 117 -12.39 11.02 -10.33
C MET A 117 -13.02 9.65 -10.10
N VAL A 118 -12.23 8.56 -10.12
CA VAL A 118 -12.71 7.22 -9.84
C VAL A 118 -13.34 7.15 -8.45
N TYR A 119 -12.67 7.68 -7.43
CA TYR A 119 -13.21 7.75 -6.08
C TYR A 119 -14.55 8.50 -6.03
N SER A 120 -14.64 9.65 -6.71
CA SER A 120 -15.85 10.50 -6.69
C SER A 120 -17.07 9.80 -7.29
N VAL A 121 -16.85 8.95 -8.29
CA VAL A 121 -17.92 8.14 -8.91
C VAL A 121 -18.25 6.91 -8.05
N VAL A 122 -17.24 6.15 -7.66
CA VAL A 122 -17.42 4.86 -6.97
C VAL A 122 -18.07 5.05 -5.59
N LYS A 123 -17.70 6.10 -4.85
CA LYS A 123 -18.27 6.41 -3.53
C LYS A 123 -19.77 6.74 -3.54
N GLN A 124 -20.36 6.99 -4.71
CA GLN A 124 -21.81 7.22 -4.79
C GLN A 124 -22.62 5.95 -4.49
N LYS A 125 -22.00 4.80 -4.64
CA LYS A 125 -22.67 3.51 -4.45
C LYS A 125 -21.99 2.60 -3.41
N TYR A 126 -20.66 2.69 -3.27
CA TYR A 126 -19.87 1.79 -2.44
C TYR A 126 -19.13 2.57 -1.36
N LYS A 127 -19.01 1.98 -0.16
CA LYS A 127 -18.08 2.50 0.84
C LYS A 127 -16.67 2.41 0.26
N THR A 128 -16.01 3.55 0.11
CA THR A 128 -14.76 3.63 -0.66
C THR A 128 -13.68 4.37 0.11
N LEU A 129 -12.51 3.76 0.23
CA LEU A 129 -11.27 4.38 0.71
C LEU A 129 -10.39 4.70 -0.50
N LYS A 130 -9.65 5.80 -0.44
CA LYS A 130 -8.63 6.14 -1.44
C LYS A 130 -7.28 6.47 -0.83
N THR A 131 -6.24 6.42 -1.64
CA THR A 131 -4.94 7.00 -1.29
C THR A 131 -5.07 8.49 -1.00
N GLU A 132 -4.55 8.95 0.12
CA GLU A 132 -4.47 10.37 0.46
C GLU A 132 -3.08 10.92 0.15
N GLY A 133 -3.04 12.20 -0.26
CA GLY A 133 -1.78 12.86 -0.60
C GLY A 133 -0.96 12.04 -1.60
N ASN A 134 0.30 11.81 -1.25
CA ASN A 134 1.29 11.05 -2.03
C ASN A 134 1.65 9.69 -1.41
N TYR A 135 0.74 9.08 -0.63
CA TYR A 135 0.95 7.75 -0.03
C TYR A 135 0.86 6.62 -1.08
N ASN A 136 1.65 6.74 -2.15
CA ASN A 136 1.61 5.89 -3.35
C ASN A 136 2.85 5.01 -3.56
N ASN A 137 3.75 4.96 -2.57
CA ASN A 137 5.01 4.21 -2.56
C ASN A 137 4.97 3.00 -1.61
N GLU A 138 6.12 2.31 -1.44
CA GLU A 138 6.26 1.09 -0.63
C GLU A 138 5.97 1.25 0.88
N ILE A 139 5.82 2.47 1.36
CA ILE A 139 5.39 2.78 2.74
C ILE A 139 3.94 3.28 2.74
N GLY A 140 3.64 4.23 1.88
CA GLY A 140 2.34 4.89 1.86
C GLY A 140 1.19 4.00 1.41
N LEU A 141 1.41 3.14 0.40
CA LEU A 141 0.37 2.22 -0.07
C LEU A 141 -0.02 1.18 1.01
N PRO A 142 0.93 0.51 1.69
CA PRO A 142 0.59 -0.35 2.82
C PRO A 142 -0.16 0.39 3.94
N LEU A 143 0.29 1.58 4.34
CA LEU A 143 -0.40 2.38 5.36
C LEU A 143 -1.82 2.76 4.91
N THR A 144 -2.04 3.04 3.62
CA THR A 144 -3.38 3.29 3.08
C THR A 144 -4.27 2.05 3.21
N ILE A 145 -3.75 0.87 2.87
CA ILE A 145 -4.49 -0.39 2.97
C ILE A 145 -4.84 -0.70 4.44
N LEU A 146 -3.92 -0.45 5.37
CA LEU A 146 -4.14 -0.67 6.81
C LEU A 146 -5.19 0.27 7.44
N ARG A 147 -5.63 1.30 6.73
CA ARG A 147 -6.77 2.16 7.12
C ARG A 147 -8.12 1.54 6.78
N TYR A 148 -8.14 0.39 6.13
CA TYR A 148 -9.36 -0.35 5.82
C TYR A 148 -10.12 -0.72 7.10
N HIS A 149 -11.42 -0.48 7.11
CA HIS A 149 -12.37 -0.91 8.15
C HIS A 149 -13.44 -1.84 7.58
N ASP A 150 -14.35 -1.29 6.80
CA ASP A 150 -15.50 -1.99 6.19
C ASP A 150 -15.78 -1.51 4.75
N GLU A 151 -14.79 -0.89 4.12
CA GLU A 151 -14.94 -0.41 2.75
C GLU A 151 -15.09 -1.57 1.77
N GLU A 152 -15.91 -1.33 0.76
CA GLU A 152 -16.14 -2.30 -0.33
C GLU A 152 -15.12 -2.13 -1.46
N VAL A 153 -14.56 -0.90 -1.59
CA VAL A 153 -13.61 -0.55 -2.65
C VAL A 153 -12.44 0.28 -2.11
N LEU A 154 -11.23 -0.08 -2.53
CA LEU A 154 -10.03 0.74 -2.36
C LEU A 154 -9.60 1.31 -3.71
N VAL A 155 -9.41 2.63 -3.80
CA VAL A 155 -8.84 3.30 -4.98
C VAL A 155 -7.42 3.73 -4.64
N LEU A 156 -6.45 2.97 -5.13
CA LEU A 156 -5.04 3.10 -4.76
C LEU A 156 -4.24 3.76 -5.87
N GLU A 157 -3.64 4.91 -5.58
CA GLU A 157 -2.60 5.49 -6.42
C GLU A 157 -1.30 4.72 -6.22
N MET A 158 -0.64 4.36 -7.33
CA MET A 158 0.58 3.54 -7.34
C MET A 158 1.67 4.27 -8.11
N GLY A 159 2.69 4.74 -7.39
CA GLY A 159 3.83 5.46 -7.93
C GLY A 159 5.08 4.57 -7.97
N MET A 160 6.02 4.88 -8.88
CA MET A 160 7.31 4.22 -8.95
C MET A 160 8.37 5.14 -9.54
N ASN A 161 9.61 4.94 -9.16
CA ASN A 161 10.80 5.59 -9.71
C ASN A 161 11.68 4.58 -10.47
N HIS A 162 11.72 3.32 -10.03
CA HIS A 162 12.57 2.28 -10.58
C HIS A 162 11.77 1.04 -10.98
N LEU A 163 12.38 0.20 -11.82
CA LEU A 163 11.85 -1.13 -12.12
C LEU A 163 11.67 -1.96 -10.84
N GLN A 164 10.68 -2.83 -10.84
CA GLN A 164 10.25 -3.72 -9.74
C GLN A 164 9.56 -3.02 -8.56
N GLU A 165 9.58 -1.69 -8.45
CA GLU A 165 8.80 -1.01 -7.41
C GLU A 165 7.29 -1.21 -7.62
N MET A 166 6.81 -1.01 -8.84
CA MET A 166 5.40 -1.21 -9.20
C MET A 166 4.98 -2.67 -8.99
N SER A 167 5.86 -3.63 -9.31
CA SER A 167 5.61 -5.04 -9.05
C SER A 167 5.36 -5.32 -7.57
N ARG A 168 6.23 -4.79 -6.68
CA ARG A 168 6.07 -4.94 -5.23
C ARG A 168 4.75 -4.33 -4.72
N LEU A 169 4.42 -3.12 -5.19
CA LEU A 169 3.14 -2.47 -4.86
C LEU A 169 1.95 -3.30 -5.34
N SER A 170 2.02 -3.81 -6.57
CA SER A 170 0.96 -4.62 -7.16
C SER A 170 0.74 -5.93 -6.41
N MET A 171 1.81 -6.60 -6.00
CA MET A 171 1.72 -7.84 -5.21
C MET A 171 1.06 -7.62 -3.84
N ILE A 172 1.24 -6.44 -3.23
CA ILE A 172 0.58 -6.06 -1.98
C ILE A 172 -0.90 -5.72 -2.24
N ALA A 173 -1.16 -4.84 -3.20
CA ALA A 173 -2.48 -4.31 -3.50
C ALA A 173 -3.41 -5.33 -4.18
N ARG A 174 -2.85 -6.20 -5.04
CA ARG A 174 -3.56 -7.20 -5.86
C ARG A 174 -4.79 -6.60 -6.54
N PRO A 175 -4.60 -5.66 -7.50
CA PRO A 175 -5.70 -4.94 -8.11
C PRO A 175 -6.67 -5.89 -8.83
N ASP A 176 -7.97 -5.70 -8.64
CA ASP A 176 -9.03 -6.33 -9.45
C ASP A 176 -9.20 -5.57 -10.77
N ILE A 177 -8.97 -4.25 -10.71
CA ILE A 177 -8.96 -3.33 -11.87
C ILE A 177 -7.71 -2.48 -11.76
N ALA A 178 -6.96 -2.33 -12.85
CA ALA A 178 -5.85 -1.38 -12.93
C ALA A 178 -6.08 -0.37 -14.06
N CYS A 179 -5.58 0.86 -13.86
CA CYS A 179 -5.62 1.92 -14.86
C CYS A 179 -4.22 2.49 -15.07
N ILE A 180 -3.78 2.55 -16.33
CA ILE A 180 -2.55 3.25 -16.73
C ILE A 180 -2.95 4.48 -17.56
N THR A 181 -2.81 5.66 -16.97
CA THR A 181 -3.27 6.92 -17.59
C THR A 181 -2.47 7.29 -18.81
N ASN A 182 -1.13 7.17 -18.74
CA ASN A 182 -0.21 7.39 -19.85
C ASN A 182 1.21 6.90 -19.57
N VAL A 183 2.02 6.84 -20.63
CA VAL A 183 3.47 6.64 -20.61
C VAL A 183 4.14 7.84 -21.27
N GLY A 184 4.58 8.78 -20.44
CA GLY A 184 5.33 9.97 -20.86
C GLY A 184 6.83 9.83 -20.55
N THR A 185 7.47 10.94 -20.18
CA THR A 185 8.91 11.03 -19.87
C THR A 185 9.23 11.15 -18.38
N ALA A 186 8.22 11.11 -17.50
CA ALA A 186 8.45 11.11 -16.06
C ALA A 186 9.32 9.92 -15.65
N HIS A 187 10.37 10.16 -14.86
CA HIS A 187 11.38 9.18 -14.42
C HIS A 187 12.30 8.67 -15.55
N ILE A 188 12.40 9.38 -16.68
CA ILE A 188 13.27 8.97 -17.78
C ILE A 188 14.75 8.97 -17.39
N GLY A 189 15.14 9.82 -16.44
CA GLY A 189 16.51 9.89 -15.90
C GLY A 189 16.92 8.58 -15.21
N GLU A 190 15.98 7.96 -14.46
CA GLU A 190 16.22 6.71 -13.73
C GLU A 190 16.02 5.46 -14.60
N LEU A 191 15.09 5.52 -15.54
CA LEU A 191 14.68 4.38 -16.36
C LEU A 191 15.32 4.34 -17.75
N GLY A 192 15.88 5.46 -18.21
CA GLY A 192 16.66 5.58 -19.43
C GLY A 192 15.85 5.71 -20.71
N SER A 193 14.66 5.10 -20.82
CA SER A 193 13.83 5.17 -22.03
C SER A 193 12.33 5.08 -21.72
N ARG A 194 11.49 5.46 -22.71
CA ARG A 194 10.01 5.32 -22.61
C ARG A 194 9.57 3.86 -22.60
N GLU A 195 10.29 2.98 -23.26
CA GLU A 195 10.05 1.53 -23.25
C GLU A 195 10.24 0.96 -21.84
N ASN A 196 11.28 1.39 -21.13
CA ASN A 196 11.49 1.00 -19.74
C ASN A 196 10.43 1.61 -18.81
N ILE A 197 9.95 2.83 -19.09
CA ILE A 197 8.84 3.43 -18.35
C ILE A 197 7.56 2.62 -18.57
N LEU A 198 7.26 2.22 -19.80
CA LEU A 198 6.13 1.33 -20.10
C LEU A 198 6.26 0.00 -19.34
N LYS A 199 7.45 -0.64 -19.44
CA LYS A 199 7.73 -1.89 -18.72
C LYS A 199 7.49 -1.75 -17.21
N ALA A 200 8.04 -0.69 -16.60
CA ALA A 200 7.87 -0.45 -15.17
C ALA A 200 6.40 -0.21 -14.78
N LYS A 201 5.61 0.50 -15.60
CA LYS A 201 4.18 0.71 -15.31
C LYS A 201 3.34 -0.54 -15.53
N LEU A 202 3.69 -1.37 -16.52
CA LEU A 202 3.03 -2.64 -16.77
C LEU A 202 3.25 -3.65 -15.62
N GLU A 203 4.25 -3.47 -14.78
CA GLU A 203 4.40 -4.30 -13.58
C GLU A 203 3.19 -4.23 -12.63
N ILE A 204 2.27 -3.27 -12.82
CA ILE A 204 1.00 -3.20 -12.07
C ILE A 204 0.16 -4.47 -12.25
N ILE A 205 0.36 -5.21 -13.34
CA ILE A 205 -0.37 -6.45 -13.60
C ILE A 205 0.13 -7.64 -12.78
N ASN A 206 1.33 -7.58 -12.20
CA ASN A 206 1.96 -8.73 -11.54
C ASN A 206 1.18 -9.27 -10.34
N GLY A 207 0.40 -8.41 -9.67
CA GLY A 207 -0.49 -8.79 -8.57
C GLY A 207 -1.93 -9.08 -9.00
N MET A 208 -2.28 -8.88 -10.27
CA MET A 208 -3.63 -9.10 -10.79
C MET A 208 -3.87 -10.58 -11.07
N LYS A 209 -5.12 -10.99 -10.96
CA LYS A 209 -5.55 -12.34 -11.33
C LYS A 209 -5.85 -12.41 -12.82
N GLU A 210 -5.80 -13.60 -13.38
CA GLU A 210 -6.29 -13.87 -14.73
C GLU A 210 -7.74 -13.39 -14.89
N GLY A 211 -8.06 -12.76 -16.02
CA GLY A 211 -9.37 -12.17 -16.30
C GLY A 211 -9.63 -10.82 -15.60
N SER A 212 -8.72 -10.32 -14.78
CA SER A 212 -8.83 -8.97 -14.22
C SER A 212 -8.79 -7.89 -15.31
N THR A 213 -9.31 -6.70 -15.03
CA THR A 213 -9.43 -5.64 -16.02
C THR A 213 -8.27 -4.65 -15.97
N LEU A 214 -7.61 -4.45 -17.11
CA LEU A 214 -6.63 -3.38 -17.30
C LEU A 214 -7.21 -2.30 -18.22
N ILE A 215 -7.35 -1.07 -17.71
CA ILE A 215 -7.80 0.10 -18.47
C ILE A 215 -6.57 0.89 -18.92
N ILE A 216 -6.47 1.17 -20.22
CA ILE A 216 -5.35 1.92 -20.81
C ILE A 216 -5.86 3.03 -21.73
N ASN A 217 -5.10 4.12 -21.76
CA ASN A 217 -5.36 5.23 -22.67
C ASN A 217 -4.93 4.86 -24.09
N GLN A 218 -5.89 4.77 -25.02
CA GLN A 218 -5.65 4.41 -26.40
C GLN A 218 -4.95 5.52 -27.22
N ASP A 219 -5.07 6.77 -26.81
CA ASP A 219 -4.40 7.88 -27.49
C ASP A 219 -2.89 7.95 -27.17
N ASN A 220 -2.44 7.16 -26.20
CA ASN A 220 -1.01 7.09 -25.86
C ASN A 220 -0.29 6.07 -26.75
N ASP A 221 0.67 6.53 -27.55
CA ASP A 221 1.44 5.74 -28.51
C ASP A 221 2.07 4.47 -27.92
N MET A 222 2.60 4.55 -26.69
CA MET A 222 3.23 3.40 -26.03
C MET A 222 2.18 2.39 -25.55
N LEU A 223 1.03 2.86 -25.05
CA LEU A 223 -0.02 1.97 -24.54
C LEU A 223 -0.80 1.28 -25.66
N GLN A 224 -0.85 1.86 -26.87
CA GLN A 224 -1.45 1.22 -28.05
C GLN A 224 -0.80 -0.14 -28.38
N THR A 225 0.49 -0.31 -28.06
CA THR A 225 1.26 -1.53 -28.38
C THR A 225 1.03 -2.67 -27.38
N VAL A 226 0.29 -2.43 -26.29
CA VAL A 226 0.11 -3.40 -25.22
C VAL A 226 -0.90 -4.48 -25.60
N GLU A 227 -0.45 -5.74 -25.57
CA GLU A 227 -1.27 -6.93 -25.78
C GLU A 227 -1.09 -7.89 -24.59
N LEU A 228 -2.16 -8.19 -23.88
CA LEU A 228 -2.17 -9.01 -22.66
C LEU A 228 -3.38 -9.96 -22.70
N PRO A 229 -3.29 -11.08 -23.41
CA PRO A 229 -4.43 -11.96 -23.68
C PRO A 229 -5.02 -12.62 -22.43
N HIS A 230 -4.29 -12.64 -21.32
CA HIS A 230 -4.74 -13.18 -20.04
C HIS A 230 -5.53 -12.15 -19.19
N LEU A 231 -5.63 -10.91 -19.65
CA LEU A 231 -6.40 -9.84 -18.99
C LEU A 231 -7.51 -9.31 -19.90
N ASN A 232 -8.55 -8.75 -19.29
CA ASN A 232 -9.54 -7.96 -20.00
C ASN A 232 -9.01 -6.55 -20.22
N VAL A 233 -8.44 -6.26 -21.40
CA VAL A 233 -7.88 -4.95 -21.72
C VAL A 233 -8.97 -4.04 -22.29
N VAL A 234 -9.31 -2.98 -21.55
CA VAL A 234 -10.26 -1.94 -21.95
C VAL A 234 -9.46 -0.71 -22.42
N ARG A 235 -9.69 -0.31 -23.66
CA ARG A 235 -9.04 0.85 -24.28
C ARG A 235 -10.00 2.04 -24.25
N VAL A 236 -9.54 3.18 -23.75
CA VAL A 236 -10.28 4.43 -23.65
C VAL A 236 -9.49 5.57 -24.30
N GLY A 237 -10.16 6.46 -25.03
CA GLY A 237 -9.58 7.61 -25.69
C GLY A 237 -10.66 8.51 -26.20
#